data_a9ed0d37462b3e31090b9aca93093efa
#
_entry.id   a9ed0d37462b3e31090b9aca93093efa
#
_cell.length_a   1.000
_cell.length_b   1.000
_cell.length_c   1.000
_cell.angle_alpha   90.00
_cell.angle_beta   90.00
_cell.angle_gamma   90.00
#
_symmetry.space_group_name_H-M   'P 1'
#
loop_
_entity.id
_entity.type
_entity.pdbx_description
1 polymer ?
#
loop_
_entity_poly.entity_id
_entity_poly.type
_entity_poly.pdbx_seq_one_letter_code
_entity_poly.pdbx_strand_id
1 'polypeptide(L)'
;MRKKKGIAVAVPAALLVAASVARPAAWAAPGEPLAAAAAGGPRDGQGNGDAGRGGLDGRQQNGRDGQNQGDQNQGQEQGQGQNQGQNQGQDQNQGQGQNQGQGQGQQGVVPGPDADDFAPIAQAPRRNQPRVGRNGSRGTFVSRCGTNQNNHHNPDNFIVAPGVQNGAQHTHDYVGNLSTDGQSTDESLAAAGTTCARGDKSAYFWPVMRDRARQDDSPTAAQSTADGNLGKIVLPTEARLEFRGNARSRVVAMPRFLRIITGDAKAGTNGTANARALWTCSGQENRAFTDKYPLCPGNSQVTRILEFPSCWDGQNTDSANHRTHVVFPDRNGACPAGTRAIPQLRMTLRYDLPNRAEAFAVDSFPEQAHDPVTDHADFANVMPDNLMRTVVNCINSGRNCT
;
A
#
# COMPACT_ATOMS: atom_id res chain seq x y z
N MET A 1 -42.47 -58.28 32.48
CA MET A 1 -42.00 -58.68 31.13
C MET A 1 -41.65 -57.43 30.31
N ARG A 2 -40.36 -57.09 30.21
CA ARG A 2 -39.86 -55.96 29.40
C ARG A 2 -39.15 -56.51 28.18
N LYS A 3 -39.68 -56.22 26.98
CA LYS A 3 -39.09 -56.61 25.68
C LYS A 3 -37.93 -55.65 25.38
N LYS A 4 -36.70 -56.20 25.22
CA LYS A 4 -35.53 -55.50 24.71
C LYS A 4 -35.65 -55.43 23.18
N LYS A 5 -35.57 -54.20 22.59
CA LYS A 5 -35.43 -53.99 21.15
C LYS A 5 -33.92 -53.90 20.87
N GLY A 6 -33.45 -54.80 20.00
CA GLY A 6 -32.10 -54.78 19.46
C GLY A 6 -31.98 -53.71 18.36
N ILE A 7 -30.91 -52.95 18.40
CA ILE A 7 -30.54 -52.00 17.34
C ILE A 7 -29.48 -52.68 16.45
N ALA A 8 -29.84 -52.83 15.17
CA ALA A 8 -28.91 -53.31 14.14
C ALA A 8 -28.03 -52.12 13.68
N VAL A 9 -26.72 -52.27 13.77
CA VAL A 9 -25.73 -51.32 13.24
C VAL A 9 -25.41 -51.77 11.81
N ALA A 10 -25.71 -50.95 10.81
CA ALA A 10 -25.30 -51.15 9.42
C ALA A 10 -23.94 -50.47 9.21
N VAL A 11 -22.97 -51.22 8.74
CA VAL A 11 -21.64 -50.76 8.32
C VAL A 11 -21.70 -50.39 6.85
N PRO A 12 -21.34 -49.17 6.41
CA PRO A 12 -21.25 -48.87 4.98
C PRO A 12 -19.90 -49.37 4.42
N ALA A 13 -19.99 -50.07 3.30
CA ALA A 13 -18.83 -50.50 2.49
C ALA A 13 -18.17 -49.28 1.82
N ALA A 14 -16.87 -49.12 2.02
CA ALA A 14 -16.05 -48.12 1.36
C ALA A 14 -15.73 -48.58 -0.07
N LEU A 15 -16.16 -47.81 -1.05
CA LEU A 15 -15.72 -47.94 -2.45
C LEU A 15 -14.36 -47.22 -2.60
N LEU A 16 -13.34 -48.01 -2.93
CA LEU A 16 -12.03 -47.51 -3.37
C LEU A 16 -12.14 -47.09 -4.86
N VAL A 17 -12.08 -45.79 -5.12
CA VAL A 17 -11.92 -45.27 -6.48
C VAL A 17 -10.42 -45.08 -6.73
N ALA A 18 -9.86 -45.86 -7.64
CA ALA A 18 -8.49 -45.70 -8.12
C ALA A 18 -8.42 -44.46 -9.03
N ALA A 19 -7.70 -43.42 -8.59
CA ALA A 19 -7.37 -42.26 -9.41
C ALA A 19 -6.14 -42.57 -10.27
N SER A 20 -6.33 -42.63 -11.59
CA SER A 20 -5.26 -42.68 -12.58
C SER A 20 -4.60 -41.28 -12.71
N VAL A 21 -3.32 -41.22 -12.34
CA VAL A 21 -2.49 -40.03 -12.51
C VAL A 21 -2.08 -39.90 -13.99
N ALA A 22 -2.63 -38.93 -14.69
CA ALA A 22 -2.16 -38.54 -16.02
C ALA A 22 -0.90 -37.69 -15.89
N ARG A 23 0.19 -38.10 -16.58
CA ARG A 23 1.43 -37.33 -16.68
C ARG A 23 1.22 -36.10 -17.57
N PRO A 24 1.74 -34.91 -17.20
CA PRO A 24 1.72 -33.76 -18.10
C PRO A 24 2.74 -33.94 -19.24
N ALA A 25 2.31 -33.59 -20.44
CA ALA A 25 3.16 -33.56 -21.63
C ALA A 25 4.20 -32.43 -21.52
N ALA A 26 5.44 -32.75 -21.87
CA ALA A 26 6.54 -31.81 -21.97
C ALA A 26 6.25 -30.79 -23.10
N TRP A 27 6.24 -29.51 -22.77
CA TRP A 27 6.19 -28.43 -23.73
C TRP A 27 7.62 -28.13 -24.20
N ALA A 28 7.81 -28.20 -25.53
CA ALA A 28 9.04 -27.80 -26.20
C ALA A 28 9.16 -26.27 -26.21
N ALA A 29 10.36 -25.78 -25.92
CA ALA A 29 10.71 -24.35 -26.00
C ALA A 29 10.69 -23.85 -27.45
N PRO A 30 10.23 -22.61 -27.75
CA PRO A 30 10.39 -22.00 -29.05
C PRO A 30 11.83 -21.51 -29.24
N GLY A 31 12.37 -21.83 -30.43
CA GLY A 31 13.72 -21.48 -30.83
C GLY A 31 13.94 -19.98 -31.05
N GLU A 32 15.19 -19.59 -30.90
CA GLU A 32 15.74 -18.25 -31.17
C GLU A 32 15.58 -17.85 -32.66
N PRO A 33 15.37 -16.56 -33.00
CA PRO A 33 15.44 -16.11 -34.37
C PRO A 33 16.87 -15.77 -34.76
N LEU A 34 17.28 -16.34 -35.88
CA LEU A 34 18.52 -16.10 -36.60
C LEU A 34 18.65 -14.63 -37.06
N ALA A 35 19.85 -14.08 -36.88
CA ALA A 35 20.28 -12.81 -37.42
C ALA A 35 20.32 -12.86 -38.96
N ALA A 36 19.73 -11.86 -39.64
CA ALA A 36 19.88 -11.62 -41.05
C ALA A 36 20.80 -10.43 -41.29
N ALA A 37 21.79 -10.70 -42.14
CA ALA A 37 22.89 -9.81 -42.54
C ALA A 37 22.46 -8.70 -43.50
N ALA A 38 23.22 -7.61 -43.45
CA ALA A 38 23.15 -6.43 -44.32
C ALA A 38 23.62 -6.70 -45.75
N ALA A 39 23.02 -6.02 -46.72
CA ALA A 39 23.60 -5.61 -47.99
C ALA A 39 22.80 -4.43 -48.56
N GLY A 40 23.39 -3.26 -48.73
CA GLY A 40 24.05 -2.76 -49.92
C GLY A 40 23.17 -1.72 -50.59
N GLY A 41 23.54 -0.42 -50.58
CA GLY A 41 22.98 0.66 -51.46
C GLY A 41 23.38 0.49 -52.93
N PRO A 42 23.32 1.46 -53.85
CA PRO A 42 23.33 2.92 -53.69
C PRO A 42 22.49 3.74 -54.75
N ARG A 43 22.61 5.14 -54.65
CA ARG A 43 22.57 6.20 -55.72
C ARG A 43 21.21 6.63 -56.30
N ASP A 44 20.96 7.84 -56.47
CA ASP A 44 21.33 9.11 -57.09
C ASP A 44 20.06 9.91 -57.48
N GLY A 45 20.20 11.25 -57.50
CA GLY A 45 19.42 12.09 -58.39
C GLY A 45 18.84 13.38 -57.78
N GLN A 46 19.63 14.44 -57.69
CA GLN A 46 19.57 15.78 -58.26
C GLN A 46 18.19 16.43 -58.56
N GLY A 47 18.11 17.72 -58.21
CA GLY A 47 17.33 18.71 -58.90
C GLY A 47 16.87 19.91 -58.05
N ASN A 48 17.64 20.91 -57.94
CA ASN A 48 17.57 22.32 -58.36
C ASN A 48 16.32 23.18 -58.09
N GLY A 49 16.62 24.40 -57.61
CA GLY A 49 16.01 25.68 -57.99
C GLY A 49 15.30 26.36 -56.85
N ASP A 50 15.57 27.48 -56.46
CA ASP A 50 16.24 28.75 -56.77
C ASP A 50 15.42 29.88 -56.10
N ALA A 51 16.19 30.85 -55.58
CA ALA A 51 15.95 32.29 -55.51
C ALA A 51 14.92 32.95 -54.62
N GLY A 52 15.44 33.89 -53.81
CA GLY A 52 14.94 35.22 -53.68
C GLY A 52 15.00 35.88 -52.29
N ARG A 53 16.15 36.53 -52.03
CA ARG A 53 16.40 37.96 -51.69
C ARG A 53 15.45 38.63 -50.70
N GLY A 54 15.99 39.24 -49.70
CA GLY A 54 16.56 40.53 -49.33
C GLY A 54 16.16 40.83 -47.90
N GLY A 55 16.89 41.46 -47.07
CA GLY A 55 17.93 42.40 -47.09
C GLY A 55 17.85 43.28 -45.83
N LEU A 56 19.02 43.42 -45.18
CA LEU A 56 19.52 44.64 -44.49
C LEU A 56 18.67 45.28 -43.36
N ASP A 57 19.11 45.70 -42.26
CA ASP A 57 20.23 46.40 -41.62
C ASP A 57 19.96 46.41 -40.09
N GLY A 58 20.85 46.47 -39.14
CA GLY A 58 22.12 47.08 -38.98
C GLY A 58 22.27 47.63 -37.56
N ARG A 59 23.48 47.54 -37.05
CA ARG A 59 24.10 48.31 -35.95
C ARG A 59 23.92 47.78 -34.53
N GLN A 60 25.00 47.23 -33.94
CA GLN A 60 26.13 47.85 -33.24
C GLN A 60 25.72 48.59 -31.94
N GLN A 61 26.31 48.49 -30.76
CA GLN A 61 27.72 48.25 -30.37
C GLN A 61 27.78 48.14 -28.82
N ASN A 62 28.86 47.49 -28.37
CA ASN A 62 29.65 47.74 -27.15
C ASN A 62 29.09 47.30 -25.80
N GLY A 63 29.81 46.61 -24.94
CA GLY A 63 31.23 46.26 -24.88
C GLY A 63 31.61 46.10 -23.40
N ARG A 64 32.60 45.29 -23.16
CA ARG A 64 33.52 45.23 -21.99
C ARG A 64 33.22 44.19 -20.91
N ASP A 65 33.94 43.10 -20.98
CA ASP A 65 35.19 42.74 -20.29
C ASP A 65 35.06 42.41 -18.82
N GLY A 66 35.41 41.18 -18.47
CA GLY A 66 35.71 40.71 -17.14
C GLY A 66 36.12 39.25 -17.14
N GLN A 67 37.34 38.96 -17.48
CA GLN A 67 38.01 37.67 -17.34
C GLN A 67 38.08 37.27 -15.86
N ASN A 68 37.86 35.98 -15.53
CA ASN A 68 38.86 35.29 -14.72
C ASN A 68 38.78 33.77 -14.91
N GLN A 69 39.98 33.20 -14.96
CA GLN A 69 40.41 31.87 -15.30
C GLN A 69 40.30 30.89 -14.11
N GLY A 70 40.34 29.62 -14.49
CA GLY A 70 40.94 28.51 -13.72
C GLY A 70 39.92 27.67 -12.93
N ASP A 71 39.89 26.37 -12.92
CA ASP A 71 40.84 25.35 -13.31
C ASP A 71 40.08 24.04 -13.58
N GLN A 72 40.63 23.28 -14.51
CA GLN A 72 40.25 21.88 -14.78
C GLN A 72 40.84 20.98 -13.69
N ASN A 73 40.10 19.97 -13.24
CA ASN A 73 40.75 18.73 -12.85
C ASN A 73 39.87 17.51 -13.17
N GLN A 74 40.37 16.74 -14.10
CA GLN A 74 39.95 15.37 -14.42
C GLN A 74 40.64 14.45 -13.42
N GLY A 75 39.93 13.45 -12.95
CA GLY A 75 40.46 12.36 -12.18
C GLY A 75 39.58 11.13 -12.27
N GLN A 76 39.83 10.30 -13.27
CA GLN A 76 39.43 8.90 -13.29
C GLN A 76 40.36 8.13 -12.34
N GLU A 77 39.83 7.27 -11.47
CA GLU A 77 40.55 6.05 -11.09
C GLU A 77 39.57 4.92 -10.71
N GLN A 78 39.73 3.83 -11.43
CA GLN A 78 39.22 2.49 -11.11
C GLN A 78 40.07 1.91 -10.00
N GLY A 79 39.43 1.19 -9.07
CA GLY A 79 40.15 0.42 -8.06
C GLY A 79 39.32 -0.78 -7.58
N GLN A 80 39.52 -1.94 -8.19
CA GLN A 80 39.15 -3.24 -7.65
C GLN A 80 40.09 -3.56 -6.47
N GLY A 81 39.54 -4.06 -5.40
CA GLY A 81 40.32 -4.58 -4.28
C GLY A 81 39.54 -5.60 -3.47
N GLN A 82 39.69 -6.88 -3.82
CA GLN A 82 39.39 -8.02 -2.96
C GLN A 82 40.41 -8.03 -1.82
N ASN A 83 39.96 -8.21 -0.57
CA ASN A 83 40.85 -8.77 0.43
C ASN A 83 40.07 -9.66 1.42
N GLN A 84 40.41 -10.95 1.36
CA GLN A 84 40.12 -11.95 2.39
C GLN A 84 41.12 -11.75 3.54
N GLY A 85 40.61 -11.78 4.74
CA GLY A 85 41.47 -11.79 5.93
C GLY A 85 40.79 -12.55 7.06
N GLN A 86 41.13 -13.86 7.14
CA GLN A 86 40.90 -14.67 8.32
C GLN A 86 41.82 -14.19 9.44
N ASN A 87 41.30 -14.04 10.65
CA ASN A 87 42.15 -14.13 11.83
C ASN A 87 41.40 -14.83 12.98
N GLN A 88 41.91 -15.99 13.33
CA GLN A 88 41.60 -16.77 14.54
C GLN A 88 42.35 -16.12 15.71
N GLY A 89 41.70 -15.94 16.82
CA GLY A 89 42.30 -15.59 18.09
C GLY A 89 41.50 -16.23 19.21
N GLN A 90 41.99 -17.38 19.70
CA GLN A 90 41.56 -18.00 20.95
C GLN A 90 42.16 -17.19 22.10
N ASP A 91 41.35 -16.86 23.10
CA ASP A 91 41.84 -16.73 24.47
C ASP A 91 40.79 -17.25 25.46
N GLN A 92 41.19 -18.31 26.14
CA GLN A 92 40.50 -18.94 27.27
C GLN A 92 40.71 -18.07 28.53
N ASN A 93 39.66 -17.76 29.25
CA ASN A 93 39.79 -17.50 30.67
C ASN A 93 38.58 -18.10 31.42
N GLN A 94 38.90 -19.09 32.26
CA GLN A 94 38.00 -19.77 33.19
C GLN A 94 37.74 -18.85 34.40
N GLY A 95 36.46 -18.64 34.70
CA GLY A 95 36.03 -18.05 35.97
C GLY A 95 34.71 -18.71 36.38
N GLN A 96 34.78 -19.70 37.26
CA GLN A 96 33.63 -20.34 37.91
C GLN A 96 32.96 -19.35 38.86
N GLY A 97 31.64 -19.16 38.63
CA GLY A 97 30.74 -18.48 39.59
C GLY A 97 29.36 -19.09 39.40
N GLN A 98 29.03 -20.13 40.18
CA GLN A 98 27.69 -20.67 40.30
C GLN A 98 26.80 -19.61 40.94
N ASN A 99 25.77 -19.17 40.22
CA ASN A 99 24.57 -18.59 40.85
C ASN A 99 23.36 -19.13 40.10
N GLN A 100 22.68 -20.10 40.71
CA GLN A 100 21.40 -20.60 40.27
C GLN A 100 20.33 -19.52 40.54
N GLY A 101 20.06 -18.71 39.53
CA GLY A 101 18.87 -17.90 39.46
C GLY A 101 17.99 -18.44 38.33
N GLN A 102 16.88 -19.08 38.66
CA GLN A 102 15.80 -19.39 37.71
C GLN A 102 15.28 -18.06 37.17
N GLY A 103 15.89 -17.56 36.09
CA GLY A 103 15.36 -16.52 35.24
C GLY A 103 14.33 -17.14 34.31
N GLN A 104 13.04 -17.04 34.64
CA GLN A 104 11.99 -17.13 33.63
C GLN A 104 12.36 -16.11 32.55
N GLY A 105 12.57 -16.60 31.31
CA GLY A 105 12.83 -15.75 30.17
C GLY A 105 11.67 -14.74 30.04
N GLN A 106 11.92 -13.51 30.39
CA GLN A 106 11.11 -12.40 29.94
C GLN A 106 11.24 -12.38 28.42
N GLN A 107 10.27 -12.93 27.72
CA GLN A 107 10.02 -12.60 26.32
C GLN A 107 9.93 -11.06 26.29
N GLY A 108 10.83 -10.43 25.57
CA GLY A 108 10.89 -8.98 25.50
C GLY A 108 9.53 -8.44 25.11
N VAL A 109 8.88 -7.73 26.04
CA VAL A 109 7.66 -6.98 25.76
C VAL A 109 8.06 -5.95 24.71
N VAL A 110 7.51 -6.05 23.49
CA VAL A 110 7.67 -5.01 22.48
C VAL A 110 7.03 -3.75 23.05
N PRO A 111 7.79 -2.66 23.22
CA PRO A 111 7.27 -1.44 23.79
C PRO A 111 6.17 -0.85 22.91
N GLY A 112 5.22 -0.16 23.51
CA GLY A 112 4.16 0.60 22.86
C GLY A 112 2.88 -0.18 22.54
N PRO A 113 1.80 0.53 22.12
CA PRO A 113 1.71 1.97 22.28
C PRO A 113 1.67 2.35 23.76
N ASP A 114 2.24 3.51 24.10
CA ASP A 114 2.23 4.04 25.46
C ASP A 114 0.96 4.86 25.73
N ALA A 115 0.69 5.15 27.00
CA ALA A 115 -0.47 5.95 27.39
C ALA A 115 -0.48 7.33 26.71
N ASP A 116 0.71 7.89 26.49
CA ASP A 116 0.88 9.18 25.81
C ASP A 116 0.53 9.15 24.30
N ASP A 117 0.42 7.97 23.69
CA ASP A 117 -0.05 7.82 22.31
C ASP A 117 -1.57 7.98 22.18
N PHE A 118 -2.28 8.13 23.29
CA PHE A 118 -3.72 8.26 23.34
C PHE A 118 -4.15 9.64 23.81
N ALA A 119 -5.18 10.20 23.18
CA ALA A 119 -5.74 11.47 23.60
C ALA A 119 -7.26 11.54 23.37
N PRO A 120 -8.02 12.24 24.25
CA PRO A 120 -9.43 12.52 23.98
C PRO A 120 -9.62 13.23 22.65
N ILE A 121 -10.56 12.75 21.82
CA ILE A 121 -10.81 13.31 20.49
C ILE A 121 -11.10 14.82 20.51
N ALA A 122 -11.61 15.35 21.61
CA ALA A 122 -11.86 16.78 21.79
C ALA A 122 -10.60 17.64 21.60
N GLN A 123 -9.41 17.07 21.85
CA GLN A 123 -8.11 17.74 21.70
C GLN A 123 -7.58 17.71 20.25
N ALA A 124 -8.17 16.88 19.38
CA ALA A 124 -7.70 16.76 18.01
C ALA A 124 -7.91 18.07 17.22
N PRO A 125 -6.94 18.43 16.34
CA PRO A 125 -7.07 19.60 15.48
C PRO A 125 -8.23 19.46 14.50
N ARG A 126 -8.84 20.60 14.14
CA ARG A 126 -9.88 20.63 13.11
C ARG A 126 -9.27 20.39 11.74
N ARG A 127 -9.96 19.62 10.92
CA ARG A 127 -9.58 19.33 9.54
C ARG A 127 -10.15 20.39 8.61
N ASN A 128 -9.31 20.87 7.71
CA ASN A 128 -9.71 21.76 6.64
C ASN A 128 -9.74 20.99 5.32
N GLN A 129 -10.90 20.96 4.67
CA GLN A 129 -11.05 20.40 3.33
C GLN A 129 -11.11 21.54 2.31
N PRO A 130 -10.44 21.44 1.15
CA PRO A 130 -10.52 22.46 0.13
C PRO A 130 -11.95 22.57 -0.42
N ARG A 131 -12.44 23.80 -0.59
CA ARG A 131 -13.76 24.03 -1.20
C ARG A 131 -13.69 23.69 -2.68
N VAL A 132 -14.68 22.95 -3.16
CA VAL A 132 -14.77 22.58 -4.57
C VAL A 132 -15.13 23.82 -5.41
N GLY A 133 -14.23 24.17 -6.32
CA GLY A 133 -14.38 25.29 -7.25
C GLY A 133 -15.32 24.98 -8.42
N ARG A 134 -15.49 25.97 -9.32
CA ARG A 134 -16.40 25.86 -10.48
C ARG A 134 -16.03 24.70 -11.42
N ASN A 135 -14.75 24.46 -11.62
CA ASN A 135 -14.22 23.41 -12.50
C ASN A 135 -13.95 22.07 -11.77
N GLY A 136 -14.19 22.02 -10.45
CA GLY A 136 -14.00 20.84 -9.66
C GLY A 136 -15.10 19.78 -9.86
N SER A 137 -14.83 18.57 -9.44
CA SER A 137 -15.78 17.44 -9.43
C SER A 137 -16.25 17.16 -8.00
N ARG A 138 -17.56 17.04 -7.81
CA ARG A 138 -18.19 16.97 -6.46
C ARG A 138 -18.80 15.62 -6.14
N GLY A 139 -18.96 14.75 -7.12
CA GLY A 139 -19.59 13.45 -6.93
C GLY A 139 -18.69 12.48 -6.19
N THR A 140 -19.27 11.37 -5.75
CA THR A 140 -18.58 10.27 -5.10
C THR A 140 -19.08 8.95 -5.64
N PHE A 141 -18.22 7.92 -5.57
CA PHE A 141 -18.60 6.55 -5.84
C PHE A 141 -18.09 5.66 -4.70
N VAL A 142 -18.97 4.80 -4.16
CA VAL A 142 -18.61 3.88 -3.08
C VAL A 142 -18.53 2.46 -3.62
N SER A 143 -17.35 1.85 -3.53
CA SER A 143 -17.16 0.41 -3.76
C SER A 143 -17.51 -0.34 -2.48
N ARG A 144 -18.43 -1.32 -2.57
CA ARG A 144 -18.89 -2.12 -1.42
C ARG A 144 -18.18 -3.47 -1.44
N CYS A 145 -17.15 -3.61 -0.58
CA CYS A 145 -16.29 -4.80 -0.56
C CYS A 145 -16.39 -5.61 0.74
N GLY A 146 -17.28 -5.23 1.67
CA GLY A 146 -17.36 -5.86 2.99
C GLY A 146 -16.31 -5.32 3.95
N THR A 147 -16.11 -6.04 5.05
CA THR A 147 -15.23 -5.70 6.16
C THR A 147 -14.26 -6.85 6.49
N ASN A 148 -13.85 -7.60 5.48
CA ASN A 148 -13.00 -8.80 5.61
C ASN A 148 -13.66 -9.97 6.38
N GLN A 149 -14.98 -10.18 6.21
CA GLN A 149 -15.69 -11.29 6.87
C GLN A 149 -15.21 -12.68 6.45
N ASN A 150 -14.46 -12.80 5.35
CA ASN A 150 -13.82 -14.02 4.89
C ASN A 150 -12.45 -14.26 5.55
N ASN A 151 -12.04 -13.43 6.50
CA ASN A 151 -10.79 -13.52 7.25
C ASN A 151 -9.54 -13.64 6.34
N HIS A 152 -9.50 -12.86 5.27
CA HIS A 152 -8.33 -12.78 4.42
C HIS A 152 -7.28 -11.89 5.09
N HIS A 153 -6.39 -12.53 5.84
CA HIS A 153 -5.28 -11.90 6.55
C HIS A 153 -3.95 -12.53 6.13
N ASN A 154 -2.96 -11.72 5.84
CA ASN A 154 -1.58 -12.16 5.72
C ASN A 154 -0.62 -10.98 6.00
N PRO A 155 0.65 -11.22 6.34
CA PRO A 155 1.66 -10.20 6.53
C PRO A 155 2.46 -9.91 5.25
N ASP A 156 1.78 -9.90 4.11
CA ASP A 156 2.39 -9.65 2.80
C ASP A 156 2.10 -8.24 2.31
N ASN A 157 2.94 -7.74 1.40
CA ASN A 157 2.67 -6.53 0.63
C ASN A 157 3.29 -6.64 -0.77
N PHE A 158 2.50 -7.09 -1.74
CA PHE A 158 2.98 -7.30 -3.12
C PHE A 158 3.34 -5.99 -3.86
N ILE A 159 2.95 -4.83 -3.32
CA ILE A 159 3.33 -3.53 -3.89
C ILE A 159 4.74 -3.17 -3.45
N VAL A 160 5.02 -3.21 -2.14
CA VAL A 160 6.29 -2.73 -1.57
C VAL A 160 7.36 -3.83 -1.54
N ALA A 161 6.94 -5.10 -1.41
CA ALA A 161 7.83 -6.26 -1.34
C ALA A 161 7.30 -7.41 -2.23
N PRO A 162 7.26 -7.22 -3.56
CA PRO A 162 6.73 -8.22 -4.48
C PRO A 162 7.55 -9.51 -4.42
N GLY A 163 6.86 -10.65 -4.36
CA GLY A 163 7.48 -11.97 -4.27
C GLY A 163 8.00 -12.37 -2.88
N VAL A 164 7.83 -11.51 -1.86
CA VAL A 164 8.30 -11.79 -0.50
C VAL A 164 7.09 -12.11 0.38
N GLN A 165 7.03 -13.36 0.86
CA GLN A 165 6.05 -13.77 1.87
C GLN A 165 6.47 -13.30 3.26
N ASN A 166 5.51 -12.89 4.09
CA ASN A 166 5.72 -12.36 5.44
C ASN A 166 6.65 -11.10 5.48
N GLY A 167 6.73 -10.37 4.38
CA GLY A 167 7.65 -9.23 4.23
C GLY A 167 7.29 -8.00 5.03
N ALA A 168 6.03 -7.89 5.47
CA ALA A 168 5.56 -6.71 6.20
C ALA A 168 5.78 -6.78 7.72
N GLN A 169 6.06 -7.95 8.29
CA GLN A 169 6.20 -8.17 9.74
C GLN A 169 5.01 -7.64 10.58
N HIS A 170 3.88 -7.40 9.95
CA HIS A 170 2.60 -7.04 10.53
C HIS A 170 1.48 -7.53 9.62
N THR A 171 0.34 -7.83 10.20
CA THR A 171 -0.79 -8.43 9.48
C THR A 171 -1.65 -7.35 8.82
N HIS A 172 -2.09 -7.61 7.59
CA HIS A 172 -3.07 -6.77 6.89
C HIS A 172 -4.45 -7.42 6.82
N ASP A 173 -5.50 -6.60 6.89
CA ASP A 173 -6.85 -6.89 6.40
C ASP A 173 -6.91 -6.66 4.89
N TYR A 174 -7.50 -7.61 4.15
CA TYR A 174 -7.73 -7.49 2.71
C TYR A 174 -9.21 -7.52 2.38
N VAL A 175 -9.68 -6.60 1.55
CA VAL A 175 -11.01 -6.65 0.95
C VAL A 175 -10.91 -6.43 -0.56
N GLY A 176 -11.93 -6.86 -1.29
CA GLY A 176 -11.93 -6.84 -2.74
C GLY A 176 -11.33 -8.13 -3.29
N ASN A 177 -10.17 -8.07 -3.87
CA ASN A 177 -9.52 -9.19 -4.53
C ASN A 177 -9.29 -10.39 -3.60
N LEU A 178 -9.65 -11.60 -4.05
CA LEU A 178 -9.60 -12.82 -3.22
C LEU A 178 -8.26 -13.57 -3.29
N SER A 179 -7.33 -13.16 -4.17
CA SER A 179 -6.04 -13.83 -4.34
C SER A 179 -4.85 -12.98 -3.88
N THR A 180 -5.10 -11.90 -3.12
CA THR A 180 -4.04 -10.96 -2.74
C THR A 180 -3.10 -11.59 -1.71
N ASP A 181 -1.82 -11.72 -2.08
CA ASP A 181 -0.71 -12.20 -1.26
C ASP A 181 0.62 -11.63 -1.79
N GLY A 182 1.76 -12.00 -1.21
CA GLY A 182 3.09 -11.55 -1.63
C GLY A 182 3.49 -11.95 -3.05
N GLN A 183 2.84 -12.97 -3.64
CA GLN A 183 3.12 -13.46 -5.00
C GLN A 183 2.16 -12.88 -6.04
N SER A 184 1.28 -11.95 -5.65
CA SER A 184 0.26 -11.39 -6.56
C SER A 184 0.88 -10.65 -7.73
N THR A 185 0.40 -10.97 -8.94
CA THR A 185 0.72 -10.30 -10.20
C THR A 185 -0.52 -9.64 -10.79
N ASP A 186 -0.36 -8.82 -11.81
CA ASP A 186 -1.47 -8.19 -12.52
C ASP A 186 -2.43 -9.25 -13.10
N GLU A 187 -1.88 -10.37 -13.60
CA GLU A 187 -2.64 -11.49 -14.17
C GLU A 187 -3.41 -12.24 -13.10
N SER A 188 -2.76 -12.57 -11.96
CA SER A 188 -3.41 -13.28 -10.86
C SER A 188 -4.54 -12.46 -10.26
N LEU A 189 -4.32 -11.17 -10.04
CA LEU A 189 -5.36 -10.24 -9.55
C LEU A 189 -6.52 -10.11 -10.55
N ALA A 190 -6.22 -10.04 -11.86
CA ALA A 190 -7.24 -9.96 -12.90
C ALA A 190 -8.09 -11.23 -13.01
N ALA A 191 -7.47 -12.40 -12.78
CA ALA A 191 -8.14 -13.70 -12.84
C ALA A 191 -9.01 -13.97 -11.60
N ALA A 192 -8.63 -13.45 -10.44
CA ALA A 192 -9.27 -13.72 -9.16
C ALA A 192 -10.76 -13.31 -9.10
N GLY A 193 -11.45 -13.88 -8.12
CA GLY A 193 -12.75 -13.39 -7.64
C GLY A 193 -12.62 -12.12 -6.81
N THR A 194 -13.74 -11.60 -6.32
CA THR A 194 -13.78 -10.40 -5.47
C THR A 194 -14.93 -10.45 -4.47
N THR A 195 -14.72 -9.83 -3.31
CA THR A 195 -15.80 -9.56 -2.34
C THR A 195 -16.61 -8.31 -2.70
N CYS A 196 -16.10 -7.47 -3.61
CA CYS A 196 -16.77 -6.23 -3.97
C CYS A 196 -17.96 -6.43 -4.88
N ALA A 197 -19.00 -5.63 -4.66
CA ALA A 197 -20.11 -5.50 -5.58
C ALA A 197 -19.65 -4.97 -6.95
N ARG A 198 -20.46 -5.22 -8.00
CA ARG A 198 -20.23 -4.77 -9.39
C ARG A 198 -18.97 -5.31 -10.07
N GLY A 199 -18.31 -6.34 -9.48
CA GLY A 199 -17.13 -6.95 -10.08
C GLY A 199 -15.87 -6.09 -10.01
N ASP A 200 -15.78 -5.16 -9.05
CA ASP A 200 -14.55 -4.47 -8.72
C ASP A 200 -13.55 -5.49 -8.15
N LYS A 201 -12.50 -5.80 -8.89
CA LYS A 201 -11.47 -6.76 -8.53
C LYS A 201 -10.24 -6.11 -7.88
N SER A 202 -10.33 -4.84 -7.52
CA SER A 202 -9.23 -4.12 -6.88
C SER A 202 -8.88 -4.74 -5.53
N ALA A 203 -7.60 -4.67 -5.17
CA ALA A 203 -7.12 -5.01 -3.85
C ALA A 203 -7.05 -3.76 -2.97
N TYR A 204 -7.66 -3.82 -1.80
CA TYR A 204 -7.66 -2.80 -0.77
C TYR A 204 -7.17 -3.43 0.51
N PHE A 205 -6.11 -2.91 1.12
CA PHE A 205 -5.59 -3.49 2.35
C PHE A 205 -4.95 -2.46 3.27
N TRP A 206 -4.93 -2.79 4.55
CA TRP A 206 -4.45 -1.94 5.64
C TRP A 206 -4.01 -2.80 6.82
N PRO A 207 -3.11 -2.33 7.71
CA PRO A 207 -2.74 -3.05 8.93
C PRO A 207 -3.97 -3.29 9.82
N VAL A 208 -4.07 -4.48 10.40
CA VAL A 208 -5.16 -4.83 11.31
C VAL A 208 -5.12 -3.98 12.58
N MET A 209 -6.29 -3.83 13.22
CA MET A 209 -6.39 -3.34 14.60
C MET A 209 -6.45 -4.52 15.56
N ARG A 210 -5.82 -4.37 16.72
CA ARG A 210 -5.87 -5.39 17.78
C ARG A 210 -6.50 -4.86 19.06
N ASP A 211 -7.36 -5.70 19.68
CA ASP A 211 -7.75 -5.57 21.09
C ASP A 211 -6.68 -6.27 21.94
N ARG A 212 -5.85 -5.50 22.61
CA ARG A 212 -4.70 -6.00 23.38
C ARG A 212 -5.09 -6.67 24.70
N ALA A 213 -6.33 -6.51 25.15
CA ALA A 213 -6.85 -7.21 26.32
C ALA A 213 -7.26 -8.66 26.04
N ARG A 214 -7.29 -9.06 24.75
CA ARG A 214 -7.73 -10.39 24.30
C ARG A 214 -6.61 -11.14 23.62
N GLN A 215 -6.61 -12.45 23.74
CA GLN A 215 -5.61 -13.31 23.08
C GLN A 215 -5.91 -13.43 21.58
N ASP A 216 -4.85 -13.41 20.77
CA ASP A 216 -4.93 -13.71 19.33
C ASP A 216 -5.24 -15.20 19.15
N ASP A 217 -6.30 -15.49 18.42
CA ASP A 217 -6.75 -16.84 18.05
C ASP A 217 -6.68 -17.08 16.54
N SER A 218 -6.00 -16.20 15.81
CA SER A 218 -5.81 -16.31 14.36
C SER A 218 -4.77 -17.38 13.99
N PRO A 219 -4.81 -17.91 12.76
CA PRO A 219 -3.77 -18.84 12.27
C PRO A 219 -2.36 -18.24 12.25
N THR A 220 -2.23 -16.93 12.24
CA THR A 220 -0.95 -16.20 12.23
C THR A 220 -0.51 -15.73 13.61
N ALA A 221 -1.20 -16.12 14.69
CA ALA A 221 -0.94 -15.64 16.05
C ALA A 221 0.52 -15.80 16.51
N ALA A 222 1.15 -16.94 16.19
CA ALA A 222 2.54 -17.19 16.57
C ALA A 222 3.50 -16.22 15.86
N GLN A 223 3.31 -15.98 14.57
CA GLN A 223 4.11 -15.02 13.80
C GLN A 223 3.86 -13.59 14.31
N SER A 224 2.60 -13.19 14.47
CA SER A 224 2.23 -11.87 15.02
C SER A 224 2.89 -11.62 16.38
N THR A 225 2.88 -12.62 17.27
CA THR A 225 3.53 -12.54 18.59
C THR A 225 5.05 -12.40 18.46
N ALA A 226 5.68 -13.12 17.55
CA ALA A 226 7.12 -13.02 17.30
C ALA A 226 7.52 -11.62 16.78
N ASP A 227 6.65 -11.00 15.99
CA ASP A 227 6.81 -9.64 15.48
C ASP A 227 6.33 -8.56 16.48
N GLY A 228 5.90 -8.94 17.69
CA GLY A 228 5.46 -8.03 18.74
C GLY A 228 4.02 -7.53 18.62
N ASN A 229 3.26 -8.00 17.65
CA ASN A 229 1.87 -7.62 17.41
C ASN A 229 0.94 -8.47 18.29
N LEU A 230 0.66 -7.99 19.49
CA LEU A 230 -0.10 -8.70 20.52
C LEU A 230 -1.59 -8.32 20.53
N GLY A 231 -2.44 -9.30 20.84
CA GLY A 231 -3.88 -9.10 21.02
C GLY A 231 -4.71 -9.64 19.87
N LYS A 232 -6.01 -9.73 20.08
CA LYS A 232 -6.96 -10.28 19.11
C LYS A 232 -7.20 -9.30 17.96
N ILE A 233 -7.12 -9.79 16.72
CA ILE A 233 -7.52 -9.01 15.53
C ILE A 233 -8.99 -8.62 15.63
N VAL A 234 -9.28 -7.33 15.41
CA VAL A 234 -10.63 -6.75 15.40
C VAL A 234 -10.95 -6.29 13.99
N LEU A 235 -11.95 -6.93 13.38
CA LEU A 235 -12.45 -6.50 12.08
C LEU A 235 -13.17 -5.15 12.18
N PRO A 236 -13.10 -4.28 11.17
CA PRO A 236 -13.89 -3.07 11.17
C PRO A 236 -15.40 -3.39 11.14
N THR A 237 -16.17 -2.61 11.86
CA THR A 237 -17.64 -2.65 11.80
C THR A 237 -18.17 -2.00 10.52
N GLU A 238 -17.39 -1.08 9.95
CA GLU A 238 -17.61 -0.45 8.64
C GLU A 238 -16.28 -0.24 7.94
N ALA A 239 -16.20 -0.64 6.66
CA ALA A 239 -15.13 -0.27 5.73
C ALA A 239 -15.75 0.42 4.52
N ARG A 240 -15.71 1.76 4.53
CA ARG A 240 -16.22 2.59 3.44
C ARG A 240 -15.10 2.97 2.49
N LEU A 241 -15.13 2.40 1.30
CA LEU A 241 -14.18 2.67 0.22
C LEU A 241 -14.82 3.67 -0.75
N GLU A 242 -14.50 4.94 -0.60
CA GLU A 242 -15.13 6.05 -1.33
C GLU A 242 -14.15 6.71 -2.30
N PHE A 243 -14.49 6.71 -3.58
CA PHE A 243 -13.80 7.47 -4.61
C PHE A 243 -14.42 8.84 -4.74
N ARG A 244 -13.60 9.88 -4.65
CA ARG A 244 -14.02 11.31 -4.58
C ARG A 244 -13.45 12.08 -5.74
N GLY A 245 -14.08 13.21 -6.04
CA GLY A 245 -13.60 14.15 -7.05
C GLY A 245 -12.44 15.02 -6.57
N ASN A 246 -11.98 15.89 -7.46
CA ASN A 246 -10.93 16.86 -7.18
C ASN A 246 -11.54 18.28 -7.04
N ALA A 247 -11.02 19.08 -6.11
CA ALA A 247 -11.56 20.41 -5.82
C ALA A 247 -11.37 21.43 -6.97
N ARG A 248 -10.44 21.21 -7.90
CA ARG A 248 -10.06 22.17 -8.95
C ARG A 248 -10.30 21.70 -10.37
N SER A 249 -10.44 20.39 -10.59
CA SER A 249 -10.59 19.84 -11.94
C SER A 249 -11.56 18.65 -11.97
N ARG A 250 -11.95 18.27 -13.18
CA ARG A 250 -12.60 16.98 -13.44
C ARG A 250 -11.54 15.87 -13.29
N VAL A 251 -11.98 14.69 -12.88
CA VAL A 251 -11.10 13.51 -12.79
C VAL A 251 -11.09 12.75 -14.10
N VAL A 252 -9.95 12.11 -14.42
CA VAL A 252 -9.81 11.13 -15.50
C VAL A 252 -9.79 9.72 -14.92
N ALA A 253 -9.98 8.71 -15.77
CA ALA A 253 -9.94 7.31 -15.33
C ALA A 253 -8.54 6.94 -14.79
N MET A 254 -8.52 6.20 -13.70
CA MET A 254 -7.30 5.53 -13.24
C MET A 254 -6.96 4.39 -14.22
N PRO A 255 -5.69 4.22 -14.61
CA PRO A 255 -5.31 3.05 -15.40
C PRO A 255 -5.52 1.78 -14.56
N ARG A 256 -5.81 0.68 -15.25
CA ARG A 256 -5.83 -0.62 -14.61
C ARG A 256 -4.42 -0.96 -14.12
N PHE A 257 -4.34 -1.65 -12.99
CA PHE A 257 -3.11 -2.02 -12.28
C PHE A 257 -2.33 -0.85 -11.67
N LEU A 258 -2.93 0.34 -11.58
CA LEU A 258 -2.36 1.43 -10.81
C LEU A 258 -2.22 1.00 -9.34
N ARG A 259 -1.02 1.08 -8.80
CA ARG A 259 -0.68 0.78 -7.41
C ARG A 259 -0.44 2.07 -6.66
N ILE A 260 -1.07 2.25 -5.52
CA ILE A 260 -0.95 3.49 -4.74
C ILE A 260 -0.83 3.12 -3.26
N ILE A 261 0.08 3.77 -2.56
CA ILE A 261 0.22 3.66 -1.11
C ILE A 261 -0.06 5.00 -0.43
N THR A 262 -0.61 4.98 0.78
CA THR A 262 -0.78 6.16 1.63
C THR A 262 -0.34 5.86 3.05
N GLY A 263 0.20 6.85 3.75
CA GLY A 263 0.85 6.64 5.04
C GLY A 263 2.29 6.15 4.89
N ASP A 264 2.95 5.83 6.00
CA ASP A 264 4.32 5.31 6.03
C ASP A 264 4.46 4.32 7.20
N ALA A 265 4.53 3.03 6.88
CA ALA A 265 4.69 1.95 7.86
C ALA A 265 5.94 2.10 8.76
N LYS A 266 6.91 2.90 8.34
CA LYS A 266 8.16 3.18 9.05
C LYS A 266 8.32 4.66 9.42
N ALA A 267 7.20 5.38 9.62
CA ALA A 267 7.20 6.81 9.93
C ALA A 267 8.00 7.15 11.20
N GLY A 268 8.05 6.27 12.20
CA GLY A 268 8.86 6.46 13.40
C GLY A 268 10.37 6.52 13.11
N THR A 269 10.84 5.85 12.04
CA THR A 269 12.26 5.85 11.64
C THR A 269 12.54 6.73 10.42
N ASN A 270 11.60 6.82 9.46
CA ASN A 270 11.73 7.63 8.25
C ASN A 270 11.40 9.11 8.47
N GLY A 271 10.74 9.43 9.59
CA GLY A 271 10.12 10.72 9.84
C GLY A 271 8.72 10.82 9.20
N THR A 272 7.96 11.82 9.62
CA THR A 272 6.51 11.94 9.39
C THR A 272 6.14 12.56 8.05
N ALA A 273 7.08 12.79 7.13
CA ALA A 273 6.82 13.44 5.84
C ALA A 273 5.74 12.75 5.01
N ASN A 274 5.65 11.43 5.10
CA ASN A 274 4.65 10.59 4.42
C ASN A 274 3.51 10.10 5.32
N ALA A 275 3.53 10.38 6.62
CA ALA A 275 2.43 10.06 7.53
C ALA A 275 1.15 10.77 7.08
N ARG A 276 0.07 10.02 6.88
CA ARG A 276 -1.18 10.54 6.28
C ARG A 276 -2.44 10.01 6.95
N ALA A 277 -2.34 8.98 7.77
CA ALA A 277 -3.48 8.46 8.48
C ALA A 277 -4.10 9.50 9.41
N LEU A 278 -5.39 9.45 9.55
CA LEU A 278 -6.16 10.36 10.38
C LEU A 278 -6.98 9.53 11.37
N TRP A 279 -6.72 9.75 12.63
CA TRP A 279 -7.37 9.08 13.73
C TRP A 279 -8.47 9.96 14.31
N THR A 280 -9.70 9.47 14.34
CA THR A 280 -10.86 10.22 14.80
C THR A 280 -11.90 9.29 15.47
N CYS A 281 -13.04 9.84 15.82
CA CYS A 281 -14.19 9.09 16.33
C CYS A 281 -15.38 9.25 15.37
N SER A 282 -16.23 8.23 15.30
CA SER A 282 -17.47 8.32 14.52
C SER A 282 -18.33 9.50 14.97
N GLY A 283 -18.80 10.29 13.97
CA GLY A 283 -19.53 11.52 14.19
C GLY A 283 -18.67 12.75 14.50
N GLN A 284 -17.33 12.61 14.56
CA GLN A 284 -16.39 13.70 14.82
C GLN A 284 -15.32 13.83 13.73
N GLU A 285 -15.62 13.40 12.49
CA GLU A 285 -14.68 13.34 11.37
C GLU A 285 -14.20 14.74 10.89
N ASN A 286 -14.74 15.82 11.49
CA ASN A 286 -14.28 17.20 11.29
C ASN A 286 -13.00 17.54 12.07
N ARG A 287 -12.50 16.62 12.88
CA ARG A 287 -11.24 16.69 13.62
C ARG A 287 -10.55 15.34 13.62
N ALA A 288 -9.23 15.34 13.65
CA ALA A 288 -8.46 14.09 13.72
C ALA A 288 -7.03 14.36 14.19
N PHE A 289 -6.45 13.37 14.84
CA PHE A 289 -5.02 13.29 15.08
C PHE A 289 -4.30 12.64 13.88
N THR A 290 -3.02 12.90 13.73
CA THR A 290 -2.12 12.19 12.82
C THR A 290 -1.12 11.29 13.56
N ASP A 291 -0.97 11.52 14.87
CA ASP A 291 0.06 11.01 15.75
C ASP A 291 -0.47 10.49 17.11
N LYS A 292 -1.77 10.39 17.27
CA LYS A 292 -2.42 9.88 18.50
C LYS A 292 -3.61 9.00 18.15
N TYR A 293 -3.79 7.95 18.92
CA TYR A 293 -5.03 7.20 18.96
C TYR A 293 -6.12 8.01 19.67
N PRO A 294 -7.36 8.04 19.15
CA PRO A 294 -8.43 8.80 19.77
C PRO A 294 -9.07 8.02 20.91
N LEU A 295 -9.27 8.64 22.04
CA LEU A 295 -10.23 8.17 23.05
C LEU A 295 -11.61 8.73 22.71
N CYS A 296 -12.54 7.84 22.36
CA CYS A 296 -13.84 8.18 21.81
C CYS A 296 -14.92 8.21 22.90
N PRO A 297 -15.67 9.33 23.07
CA PRO A 297 -16.67 9.43 24.13
C PRO A 297 -17.94 8.62 23.83
N GLY A 298 -18.59 8.15 24.86
CA GLY A 298 -19.88 7.45 24.75
C GLY A 298 -19.80 6.20 23.88
N ASN A 299 -20.71 6.08 22.91
CA ASN A 299 -20.77 4.96 21.96
C ASN A 299 -20.08 5.26 20.63
N SER A 300 -19.25 6.33 20.56
CA SER A 300 -18.49 6.64 19.34
C SER A 300 -17.40 5.61 19.13
N GLN A 301 -17.23 5.19 17.89
CA GLN A 301 -16.25 4.18 17.47
C GLN A 301 -14.94 4.83 17.04
N VAL A 302 -13.82 4.18 17.33
CA VAL A 302 -12.52 4.56 16.76
C VAL A 302 -12.62 4.49 15.25
N THR A 303 -12.23 5.56 14.59
CA THR A 303 -12.33 5.70 13.13
C THR A 303 -10.98 6.09 12.54
N ARG A 304 -10.50 5.28 11.59
CA ARG A 304 -9.32 5.57 10.77
C ARG A 304 -9.77 6.13 9.44
N ILE A 305 -9.12 7.19 8.98
CA ILE A 305 -9.36 7.77 7.65
C ILE A 305 -8.03 7.80 6.90
N LEU A 306 -7.98 7.08 5.80
CA LEU A 306 -6.81 6.94 4.95
C LEU A 306 -7.16 7.56 3.59
N GLU A 307 -6.60 8.75 3.32
CA GLU A 307 -6.79 9.47 2.06
C GLU A 307 -5.59 9.20 1.15
N PHE A 308 -5.83 8.74 -0.07
CA PHE A 308 -4.78 8.40 -1.03
C PHE A 308 -4.38 9.59 -1.88
N PRO A 309 -3.14 9.64 -2.40
CA PRO A 309 -2.76 10.60 -3.42
C PRO A 309 -3.64 10.43 -4.67
N SER A 310 -3.85 11.50 -5.43
CA SER A 310 -4.82 11.50 -6.54
C SER A 310 -4.42 12.38 -7.73
N CYS A 311 -3.17 12.77 -7.82
CA CYS A 311 -2.61 13.50 -8.96
C CYS A 311 -1.61 12.59 -9.66
N TRP A 312 -2.08 11.89 -10.71
CA TRP A 312 -1.34 10.89 -11.48
C TRP A 312 -0.49 11.54 -12.58
N ASP A 313 0.72 11.04 -12.81
CA ASP A 313 1.64 11.52 -13.86
C ASP A 313 1.14 11.29 -15.30
N GLY A 314 0.10 10.48 -15.47
CA GLY A 314 -0.52 10.21 -16.77
C GLY A 314 0.17 9.11 -17.57
N GLN A 315 1.14 8.39 -17.00
CA GLN A 315 1.96 7.41 -17.70
C GLN A 315 2.15 6.10 -16.91
N ASN A 316 2.64 6.19 -15.68
CA ASN A 316 3.10 5.03 -14.94
C ASN A 316 2.00 4.44 -14.03
N THR A 317 1.95 3.11 -13.93
CA THR A 317 1.08 2.41 -12.99
C THR A 317 1.74 2.17 -11.63
N ASP A 318 3.06 2.34 -11.56
CA ASP A 318 3.87 2.29 -10.35
C ASP A 318 5.17 3.10 -10.56
N SER A 319 5.95 3.27 -9.51
CA SER A 319 7.28 3.91 -9.54
C SER A 319 8.19 3.25 -8.51
N ALA A 320 9.51 3.42 -8.65
CA ALA A 320 10.51 2.75 -7.81
C ALA A 320 10.31 2.98 -6.29
N ASN A 321 9.72 4.10 -5.90
CA ASN A 321 9.39 4.41 -4.52
C ASN A 321 7.88 4.30 -4.22
N HIS A 322 7.08 3.78 -5.13
CA HIS A 322 5.62 3.61 -5.06
C HIS A 322 4.84 4.92 -4.75
N ARG A 323 5.45 6.11 -4.96
CA ARG A 323 4.90 7.41 -4.55
C ARG A 323 4.97 8.49 -5.60
N THR A 324 5.97 8.49 -6.50
CA THR A 324 6.21 9.61 -7.41
C THR A 324 5.31 9.64 -8.63
N HIS A 325 4.72 8.52 -9.02
CA HIS A 325 3.76 8.42 -10.13
C HIS A 325 2.36 8.94 -9.77
N VAL A 326 1.98 8.98 -8.47
CA VAL A 326 0.75 9.60 -7.98
C VAL A 326 1.09 10.41 -6.73
N VAL A 327 0.83 11.72 -6.76
CA VAL A 327 1.12 12.63 -5.66
C VAL A 327 -0.16 13.25 -5.08
N PHE A 328 -0.08 13.83 -3.88
CA PHE A 328 -1.20 14.55 -3.30
C PHE A 328 -1.43 15.89 -4.00
N PRO A 329 -2.69 16.35 -4.12
CA PRO A 329 -2.98 17.73 -4.50
C PRO A 329 -2.45 18.69 -3.42
N ASP A 330 -2.28 19.96 -3.80
CA ASP A 330 -1.93 21.03 -2.86
C ASP A 330 -3.06 21.32 -1.85
N ARG A 331 -2.81 22.24 -0.91
CA ARG A 331 -3.78 22.63 0.14
C ARG A 331 -5.09 23.19 -0.45
N ASN A 332 -5.08 23.69 -1.68
CA ASN A 332 -6.26 24.19 -2.38
C ASN A 332 -6.95 23.11 -3.22
N GLY A 333 -6.41 21.91 -3.26
CA GLY A 333 -6.91 20.76 -4.03
C GLY A 333 -6.46 20.77 -5.50
N ALA A 334 -5.45 21.58 -5.88
CA ALA A 334 -4.92 21.57 -7.24
C ALA A 334 -3.84 20.48 -7.39
N CYS A 335 -3.88 19.80 -8.52
CA CYS A 335 -2.80 18.88 -8.91
C CYS A 335 -1.60 19.66 -9.44
N PRO A 336 -0.36 19.24 -9.13
CA PRO A 336 0.85 19.84 -9.69
C PRO A 336 0.87 19.79 -11.22
N ALA A 337 1.63 20.72 -11.83
CA ALA A 337 1.83 20.73 -13.28
C ALA A 337 2.39 19.38 -13.75
N GLY A 338 1.94 18.93 -14.92
CA GLY A 338 2.32 17.62 -15.48
C GLY A 338 1.52 16.43 -14.93
N THR A 339 0.65 16.64 -13.94
CA THR A 339 -0.21 15.57 -13.39
C THR A 339 -1.69 15.77 -13.73
N ARG A 340 -2.47 14.71 -13.62
CA ARG A 340 -3.91 14.68 -13.88
C ARG A 340 -4.66 14.19 -12.64
N ALA A 341 -5.75 14.86 -12.28
CA ALA A 341 -6.59 14.38 -11.20
C ALA A 341 -7.29 13.07 -11.59
N ILE A 342 -7.16 12.06 -10.76
CA ILE A 342 -7.88 10.78 -10.80
C ILE A 342 -8.85 10.69 -9.62
N PRO A 343 -9.84 9.77 -9.62
CA PRO A 343 -10.68 9.53 -8.46
C PRO A 343 -9.83 9.28 -7.20
N GLN A 344 -10.00 10.12 -6.18
CA GLN A 344 -9.27 9.97 -4.91
C GLN A 344 -9.92 8.90 -4.05
N LEU A 345 -9.22 7.79 -3.79
CA LEU A 345 -9.67 6.83 -2.80
C LEU A 345 -9.54 7.42 -1.40
N ARG A 346 -10.60 7.24 -0.62
CA ARG A 346 -10.63 7.45 0.83
C ARG A 346 -11.19 6.21 1.48
N MET A 347 -10.43 5.58 2.33
CA MET A 347 -10.91 4.52 3.21
C MET A 347 -11.34 5.15 4.53
N THR A 348 -12.52 4.78 5.03
CA THR A 348 -12.99 5.12 6.37
C THR A 348 -13.34 3.82 7.08
N LEU A 349 -12.57 3.49 8.08
CA LEU A 349 -12.63 2.22 8.81
C LEU A 349 -13.07 2.50 10.23
N ARG A 350 -14.17 1.89 10.68
CA ARG A 350 -14.70 2.05 12.04
C ARG A 350 -14.52 0.77 12.83
N TYR A 351 -14.14 0.89 14.08
CA TYR A 351 -13.86 -0.23 14.96
C TYR A 351 -14.55 -0.07 16.30
N ASP A 352 -15.09 -1.16 16.80
CA ASP A 352 -15.58 -1.26 18.18
C ASP A 352 -14.44 -1.73 19.08
N LEU A 353 -13.74 -0.77 19.69
CA LEU A 353 -12.53 -0.97 20.48
C LEU A 353 -12.73 -0.42 21.91
N PRO A 354 -12.02 -0.97 22.90
CA PRO A 354 -12.11 -0.45 24.26
C PRO A 354 -11.68 1.02 24.32
N ASN A 355 -12.51 1.88 24.93
CA ASN A 355 -12.19 3.31 25.09
C ASN A 355 -11.24 3.54 26.27
N ARG A 356 -10.04 3.00 26.17
CA ARG A 356 -9.00 3.07 27.20
C ARG A 356 -7.61 3.08 26.54
N ALA A 357 -6.71 3.91 27.07
CA ALA A 357 -5.32 3.93 26.62
C ALA A 357 -4.69 2.53 26.74
N GLU A 358 -3.77 2.23 25.83
CA GLU A 358 -3.02 0.98 25.72
C GLU A 358 -3.87 -0.29 25.44
N ALA A 359 -5.21 -0.15 25.35
CA ALA A 359 -6.10 -1.28 25.18
C ALA A 359 -6.21 -1.79 23.73
N PHE A 360 -5.78 -0.99 22.75
CA PHE A 360 -5.76 -1.36 21.35
C PHE A 360 -4.55 -0.75 20.63
N ALA A 361 -4.20 -1.33 19.51
CA ALA A 361 -3.11 -0.85 18.67
C ALA A 361 -3.35 -1.21 17.20
N VAL A 362 -2.72 -0.48 16.28
CA VAL A 362 -2.50 -0.92 14.90
C VAL A 362 -1.30 -1.86 14.87
N ASP A 363 -1.33 -2.88 14.02
CA ASP A 363 -0.14 -3.68 13.74
C ASP A 363 0.95 -2.82 13.10
N SER A 364 2.20 -3.05 13.47
CA SER A 364 3.35 -2.33 12.97
C SER A 364 4.59 -3.22 12.87
N PHE A 365 5.63 -2.74 12.21
CA PHE A 365 6.97 -3.31 12.37
C PHE A 365 7.40 -3.23 13.83
N PRO A 366 8.18 -4.22 14.34
CA PRO A 366 8.60 -4.26 15.75
C PRO A 366 9.27 -2.95 16.21
N GLU A 367 10.14 -2.39 15.38
CA GLU A 367 10.88 -1.17 15.69
C GLU A 367 10.02 0.11 15.71
N GLN A 368 8.78 0.02 15.29
CA GLN A 368 7.84 1.16 15.27
C GLN A 368 6.95 1.24 16.51
N ALA A 369 7.00 0.25 17.40
CA ALA A 369 6.32 0.26 18.70
C ALA A 369 4.83 0.62 18.65
N HIS A 370 4.12 0.27 17.58
CA HIS A 370 2.70 0.59 17.37
C HIS A 370 2.35 2.09 17.37
N ASP A 371 3.33 2.96 17.08
CA ASP A 371 3.09 4.39 16.97
C ASP A 371 1.97 4.67 15.95
N PRO A 372 0.90 5.38 16.32
CA PRO A 372 -0.23 5.67 15.44
C PRO A 372 0.16 6.42 14.14
N VAL A 373 1.32 7.08 14.13
CA VAL A 373 1.87 7.77 12.94
C VAL A 373 2.23 6.80 11.81
N THR A 374 2.44 5.51 12.12
CA THR A 374 2.83 4.46 11.18
C THR A 374 1.66 3.87 10.39
N ASP A 375 0.43 4.27 10.71
CA ASP A 375 -0.74 3.76 10.01
C ASP A 375 -0.73 4.11 8.52
N HIS A 376 -1.04 3.12 7.70
CA HIS A 376 -0.95 3.18 6.25
C HIS A 376 -2.03 2.34 5.58
N ALA A 377 -2.13 2.45 4.27
CA ALA A 377 -2.96 1.57 3.46
C ALA A 377 -2.45 1.52 2.03
N ASP A 378 -2.81 0.44 1.35
CA ASP A 378 -2.40 0.11 0.01
C ASP A 378 -3.61 -0.18 -0.88
N PHE A 379 -3.45 0.11 -2.16
CA PHE A 379 -4.51 -0.04 -3.15
C PHE A 379 -3.92 -0.41 -4.50
N ALA A 380 -4.45 -1.45 -5.14
CA ALA A 380 -4.20 -1.77 -6.53
C ALA A 380 -5.52 -1.74 -7.32
N ASN A 381 -5.58 -0.90 -8.35
CA ASN A 381 -6.77 -0.74 -9.18
C ASN A 381 -6.92 -1.89 -10.18
N VAL A 382 -7.88 -2.77 -9.96
CA VAL A 382 -8.23 -3.85 -10.90
C VAL A 382 -9.71 -3.74 -11.32
N MET A 383 -10.28 -2.54 -11.22
CA MET A 383 -11.63 -2.30 -11.73
C MET A 383 -11.69 -2.58 -13.24
N PRO A 384 -12.74 -3.26 -13.72
CA PRO A 384 -13.03 -3.31 -15.15
C PRO A 384 -13.23 -1.91 -15.74
N ASP A 385 -12.80 -1.68 -16.98
CA ASP A 385 -12.86 -0.36 -17.62
C ASP A 385 -14.26 0.24 -17.69
N ASN A 386 -15.29 -0.57 -17.85
CA ASN A 386 -16.68 -0.11 -17.84
C ASN A 386 -17.10 0.38 -16.47
N LEU A 387 -16.62 -0.26 -15.38
CA LEU A 387 -16.89 0.22 -14.03
C LEU A 387 -16.10 1.51 -13.74
N MET A 388 -14.83 1.59 -14.11
CA MET A 388 -14.03 2.81 -13.96
C MET A 388 -14.64 4.00 -14.73
N ARG A 389 -15.16 3.79 -15.95
CA ARG A 389 -15.93 4.82 -16.67
C ARG A 389 -17.17 5.26 -15.91
N THR A 390 -17.87 4.34 -15.25
CA THR A 390 -19.04 4.65 -14.41
C THR A 390 -18.62 5.49 -13.20
N VAL A 391 -17.53 5.13 -12.53
CA VAL A 391 -16.94 5.90 -11.41
C VAL A 391 -16.65 7.34 -11.82
N VAL A 392 -15.91 7.54 -12.92
CA VAL A 392 -15.54 8.85 -13.44
C VAL A 392 -16.79 9.68 -13.83
N ASN A 393 -17.75 9.07 -14.51
CA ASN A 393 -18.97 9.75 -14.92
C ASN A 393 -19.81 10.18 -13.71
N CYS A 394 -19.90 9.32 -12.68
CA CYS A 394 -20.60 9.65 -11.45
C CYS A 394 -19.96 10.84 -10.74
N ILE A 395 -18.66 10.80 -10.52
CA ILE A 395 -17.89 11.84 -9.84
C ILE A 395 -17.97 13.16 -10.59
N ASN A 396 -17.73 13.15 -11.91
CA ASN A 396 -17.71 14.33 -12.74
C ASN A 396 -19.09 14.97 -12.97
N SER A 397 -20.18 14.21 -12.81
CA SER A 397 -21.54 14.73 -12.88
C SER A 397 -22.10 15.21 -11.52
N GLY A 398 -21.29 15.14 -10.45
CA GLY A 398 -21.68 15.56 -9.11
C GLY A 398 -22.66 14.64 -8.41
N ARG A 399 -22.81 13.37 -8.88
CA ARG A 399 -23.69 12.37 -8.28
C ARG A 399 -22.96 11.57 -7.20
N ASN A 400 -23.73 11.06 -6.25
CA ASN A 400 -23.25 10.08 -5.27
C ASN A 400 -23.76 8.70 -5.67
N CYS A 401 -22.85 7.82 -6.06
CA CYS A 401 -23.16 6.48 -6.58
C CYS A 401 -22.57 5.37 -5.70
N THR A 402 -23.12 4.19 -5.87
CA THR A 402 -22.63 2.97 -5.20
C THR A 402 -22.63 1.79 -6.16
#